data_198c0d09c26952b99a6912b33b011d77
#
_entry.id   198c0d09c26952b99a6912b33b011d77
#
_cell.length_a   1.000
_cell.length_b   1.000
_cell.length_c   1.000
_cell.angle_alpha   90.00
_cell.angle_beta   90.00
_cell.angle_gamma   90.00
#
_symmetry.space_group_name_H-M   'P 1'
#
loop_
_entity.id
_entity.type
_entity.pdbx_description
1 polymer ?
#
loop_
_entity_poly.entity_id
_entity_poly.type
_entity_poly.pdbx_seq_one_letter_code
_entity_poly.pdbx_strand_id
1 'polypeptide(L)'
;MNAAGSSKRIVLHEDDVGMCHGANSAFLELSGLGVCSSGAVMVPCPWFLEMAESAAANPALDLGVHLTLNSEKQHYKWRPLTAPSRAAGLTDEFGFFWPDVATTRRKAVPQAVEAELRAQIDTAYRAGIDVTHLDAHMGAALSPEFCNIYIKLGLEYQLPVLLTKTLSAYSPNDNLVGVTEEAFQRGVALARAGGFAIFDAAIQTTWGRPRSRSIEPAYKALIEGVREGLTFFCLHCNAPGELELIEPRSAYIRTEEYELFRDQGFRDWLAAQPIDVIGMKPLREELRAALSAGRSSTTARGNTVGEQRSASAKARKAATRSAT
;
A
#
# COMPACT_ATOMS: atom_id res chain seq x y z
N MET A 1 -19.94 -19.99 -20.28
CA MET A 1 -20.80 -19.30 -19.30
C MET A 1 -19.85 -18.52 -18.43
N ASN A 2 -19.76 -17.20 -18.58
CA ASN A 2 -18.98 -16.36 -17.69
C ASN A 2 -19.68 -16.38 -16.33
N ALA A 3 -19.09 -17.05 -15.36
CA ALA A 3 -19.50 -16.89 -13.98
C ALA A 3 -19.35 -15.40 -13.65
N ALA A 4 -20.43 -14.75 -13.26
CA ALA A 4 -20.35 -13.41 -12.67
C ALA A 4 -19.36 -13.53 -11.48
N GLY A 5 -18.31 -12.71 -11.46
CA GLY A 5 -17.32 -12.72 -10.38
C GLY A 5 -18.02 -12.56 -9.03
N SER A 6 -17.42 -13.08 -7.97
CA SER A 6 -17.97 -12.93 -6.61
C SER A 6 -18.11 -11.44 -6.27
N SER A 7 -19.19 -11.07 -5.58
CA SER A 7 -19.34 -9.72 -5.00
C SER A 7 -18.32 -9.45 -3.86
N LYS A 8 -17.66 -10.51 -3.37
CA LYS A 8 -16.61 -10.47 -2.33
C LYS A 8 -15.25 -10.59 -2.98
N ARG A 9 -14.42 -9.56 -2.88
CA ARG A 9 -13.05 -9.54 -3.37
C ARG A 9 -12.08 -9.32 -2.22
N ILE A 10 -10.97 -10.05 -2.21
CA ILE A 10 -9.94 -9.94 -1.20
C ILE A 10 -8.56 -9.83 -1.85
N VAL A 11 -7.75 -8.91 -1.32
CA VAL A 11 -6.30 -8.89 -1.57
C VAL A 11 -5.63 -9.57 -0.38
N LEU A 12 -4.99 -10.71 -0.59
CA LEU A 12 -4.15 -11.38 0.41
C LEU A 12 -2.74 -10.84 0.23
N HIS A 13 -2.38 -9.92 1.12
CA HIS A 13 -1.23 -9.05 0.98
C HIS A 13 -0.16 -9.35 2.02
N GLU A 14 1.09 -9.46 1.60
CA GLU A 14 2.23 -9.65 2.47
C GLU A 14 2.91 -8.32 2.77
N ASP A 15 2.83 -7.88 4.03
CA ASP A 15 3.55 -6.72 4.55
C ASP A 15 5.02 -7.10 4.86
N ASP A 16 5.86 -6.10 5.09
CA ASP A 16 7.24 -6.22 5.57
C ASP A 16 8.20 -7.03 4.66
N VAL A 17 7.88 -7.23 3.38
CA VAL A 17 8.81 -7.84 2.42
C VAL A 17 10.09 -6.99 2.34
N GLY A 18 11.26 -7.62 2.26
CA GLY A 18 12.56 -6.91 2.29
C GLY A 18 13.07 -6.62 3.70
N MET A 19 12.28 -6.80 4.74
CA MET A 19 12.74 -6.63 6.11
C MET A 19 13.86 -7.61 6.44
N CYS A 20 13.67 -8.89 6.17
CA CYS A 20 14.63 -9.95 6.39
C CYS A 20 14.47 -11.05 5.32
N HIS A 21 15.46 -11.95 5.21
CA HIS A 21 15.43 -13.05 4.22
C HIS A 21 14.20 -13.94 4.38
N GLY A 22 13.79 -14.22 5.62
CA GLY A 22 12.63 -15.05 5.90
C GLY A 22 11.31 -14.44 5.38
N ALA A 23 11.16 -13.10 5.41
CA ALA A 23 10.02 -12.40 4.83
C ALA A 23 10.00 -12.53 3.30
N ASN A 24 11.16 -12.34 2.64
CA ASN A 24 11.29 -12.53 1.19
C ASN A 24 10.96 -13.97 0.78
N SER A 25 11.50 -14.95 1.50
CA SER A 25 11.26 -16.38 1.23
C SER A 25 9.78 -16.73 1.36
N ALA A 26 9.11 -16.23 2.41
CA ALA A 26 7.69 -16.47 2.62
C ALA A 26 6.85 -15.86 1.48
N PHE A 27 7.08 -14.60 1.14
CA PHE A 27 6.37 -13.94 0.03
C PHE A 27 6.55 -14.67 -1.29
N LEU A 28 7.79 -15.03 -1.66
CA LEU A 28 8.08 -15.72 -2.92
C LEU A 28 7.41 -17.10 -2.98
N GLU A 29 7.46 -17.88 -1.90
CA GLU A 29 6.82 -19.20 -1.84
C GLU A 29 5.30 -19.06 -1.92
N LEU A 30 4.68 -18.23 -1.07
CA LEU A 30 3.23 -18.06 -1.01
C LEU A 30 2.65 -17.46 -2.30
N SER A 31 3.36 -16.56 -2.95
CA SER A 31 3.00 -16.04 -4.29
C SER A 31 3.09 -17.15 -5.34
N GLY A 32 4.13 -17.97 -5.31
CA GLY A 32 4.29 -19.13 -6.19
C GLY A 32 3.20 -20.19 -5.99
N LEU A 33 2.68 -20.33 -4.78
CA LEU A 33 1.56 -21.20 -4.44
C LEU A 33 0.18 -20.58 -4.78
N GLY A 34 0.15 -19.33 -5.24
CA GLY A 34 -1.10 -18.62 -5.59
C GLY A 34 -1.97 -18.21 -4.40
N VAL A 35 -1.40 -18.17 -3.20
CA VAL A 35 -2.12 -17.80 -1.97
C VAL A 35 -1.94 -16.32 -1.67
N CYS A 36 -0.70 -15.83 -1.69
CA CYS A 36 -0.42 -14.42 -1.54
C CYS A 36 -0.60 -13.72 -2.89
N SER A 37 -1.56 -12.82 -2.99
CA SER A 37 -1.92 -12.16 -4.26
C SER A 37 -1.19 -10.85 -4.49
N SER A 38 -0.51 -10.32 -3.47
CA SER A 38 0.24 -9.07 -3.52
C SER A 38 1.19 -8.99 -2.31
N GLY A 39 2.20 -8.14 -2.38
CA GLY A 39 3.05 -7.81 -1.24
C GLY A 39 3.64 -6.42 -1.37
N ALA A 40 4.27 -5.90 -0.32
CA ALA A 40 4.93 -4.60 -0.38
C ALA A 40 6.30 -4.62 0.31
N VAL A 41 7.29 -4.01 -0.38
CA VAL A 41 8.69 -4.07 0.03
C VAL A 41 9.12 -2.85 0.85
N MET A 42 9.77 -3.09 1.98
CA MET A 42 10.42 -2.09 2.83
C MET A 42 11.79 -1.68 2.25
N VAL A 43 11.81 -0.64 1.42
CA VAL A 43 13.02 -0.22 0.69
C VAL A 43 14.21 0.16 1.60
N PRO A 44 14.02 0.76 2.79
CA PRO A 44 15.13 1.05 3.70
C PRO A 44 15.73 -0.18 4.40
N CYS A 45 15.12 -1.36 4.27
CA CYS A 45 15.52 -2.55 4.99
C CYS A 45 16.67 -3.32 4.32
N PRO A 46 17.48 -4.08 5.09
CA PRO A 46 18.69 -4.71 4.60
C PRO A 46 18.51 -5.74 3.47
N TRP A 47 17.33 -6.40 3.40
CA TRP A 47 17.06 -7.45 2.42
C TRP A 47 16.26 -6.97 1.20
N PHE A 48 16.13 -5.66 1.05
CA PHE A 48 15.47 -5.03 -0.10
C PHE A 48 16.03 -5.49 -1.44
N LEU A 49 17.37 -5.53 -1.60
CA LEU A 49 17.99 -5.85 -2.89
C LEU A 49 17.70 -7.28 -3.35
N GLU A 50 17.67 -8.26 -2.44
CA GLU A 50 17.28 -9.64 -2.78
C GLU A 50 15.86 -9.68 -3.37
N MET A 51 14.94 -8.95 -2.75
CA MET A 51 13.57 -8.91 -3.26
C MET A 51 13.47 -8.16 -4.58
N ALA A 52 14.23 -7.09 -4.75
CA ALA A 52 14.28 -6.33 -5.99
C ALA A 52 14.81 -7.19 -7.17
N GLU A 53 15.87 -7.96 -6.96
CA GLU A 53 16.40 -8.91 -7.95
C GLU A 53 15.35 -9.97 -8.30
N SER A 54 14.67 -10.54 -7.31
CA SER A 54 13.61 -11.53 -7.53
C SER A 54 12.43 -10.95 -8.31
N ALA A 55 12.01 -9.72 -8.00
CA ALA A 55 10.92 -9.04 -8.68
C ALA A 55 11.29 -8.66 -10.13
N ALA A 56 12.53 -8.22 -10.37
CA ALA A 56 13.02 -7.92 -11.71
C ALA A 56 13.09 -9.19 -12.58
N ALA A 57 13.43 -10.33 -11.99
CA ALA A 57 13.46 -11.63 -12.67
C ALA A 57 12.06 -12.23 -12.89
N ASN A 58 11.08 -11.86 -12.11
CA ASN A 58 9.70 -12.36 -12.18
C ASN A 58 8.67 -11.22 -12.25
N PRO A 59 8.37 -10.67 -13.42
CA PRO A 59 7.38 -9.60 -13.61
C PRO A 59 5.94 -10.00 -13.24
N ALA A 60 5.66 -11.30 -12.98
CA ALA A 60 4.36 -11.75 -12.54
C ALA A 60 4.08 -11.37 -11.07
N LEU A 61 5.12 -11.18 -10.26
CA LEU A 61 4.96 -10.76 -8.86
C LEU A 61 4.21 -9.42 -8.78
N ASP A 62 3.22 -9.36 -7.91
CA ASP A 62 2.47 -8.15 -7.58
C ASP A 62 3.11 -7.51 -6.33
N LEU A 63 4.04 -6.57 -6.54
CA LEU A 63 4.85 -6.00 -5.48
C LEU A 63 4.72 -4.47 -5.44
N GLY A 64 4.27 -3.94 -4.31
CA GLY A 64 4.21 -2.52 -4.00
C GLY A 64 5.39 -2.02 -3.18
N VAL A 65 5.30 -0.78 -2.71
CA VAL A 65 6.26 -0.19 -1.75
C VAL A 65 5.58 0.00 -0.40
N HIS A 66 6.11 -0.68 0.62
CA HIS A 66 5.72 -0.53 2.02
C HIS A 66 6.41 0.70 2.61
N LEU A 67 5.76 1.85 2.44
CA LEU A 67 6.32 3.16 2.78
C LEU A 67 6.68 3.24 4.27
N THR A 68 7.95 3.34 4.55
CA THR A 68 8.54 3.12 5.86
C THR A 68 9.03 4.41 6.49
N LEU A 69 8.48 4.78 7.66
CA LEU A 69 8.86 5.96 8.45
C LEU A 69 9.24 5.61 9.89
N ASN A 70 9.23 4.32 10.24
CA ASN A 70 9.51 3.81 11.57
C ASN A 70 10.50 2.65 11.54
N SER A 71 11.22 2.42 12.64
CA SER A 71 12.14 1.32 12.84
C SER A 71 12.00 0.79 14.27
N GLU A 72 10.97 -0.06 14.48
CA GLU A 72 10.48 -0.47 15.79
C GLU A 72 11.29 -1.59 16.45
N LYS A 73 12.09 -2.34 15.71
CA LYS A 73 12.87 -3.45 16.27
C LYS A 73 13.98 -2.94 17.19
N GLN A 74 14.27 -3.67 18.25
CA GLN A 74 15.21 -3.21 19.30
C GLN A 74 16.66 -3.11 18.81
N HIS A 75 17.17 -4.13 18.12
CA HIS A 75 18.56 -4.23 17.70
C HIS A 75 18.75 -4.33 16.19
N TYR A 76 17.65 -4.49 15.45
CA TYR A 76 17.62 -4.55 14.00
C TYR A 76 16.97 -3.30 13.47
N LYS A 77 17.78 -2.30 13.11
CA LYS A 77 17.36 -0.94 12.81
C LYS A 77 17.72 -0.54 11.39
N TRP A 78 16.87 0.26 10.78
CA TRP A 78 17.08 0.83 9.45
C TRP A 78 17.00 2.35 9.48
N ARG A 79 17.55 2.97 8.44
CA ARG A 79 17.72 4.42 8.31
C ARG A 79 16.97 4.96 7.11
N PRO A 80 16.62 6.28 7.11
CA PRO A 80 16.15 6.93 5.90
C PRO A 80 17.15 6.81 4.75
N LEU A 81 16.65 6.71 3.52
CA LEU A 81 17.46 6.74 2.30
C LEU A 81 18.02 8.13 2.01
N THR A 82 17.32 9.18 2.43
CA THR A 82 17.64 10.59 2.14
C THR A 82 18.74 11.18 3.00
N ALA A 83 19.27 10.44 4.00
CA ALA A 83 20.23 10.97 4.96
C ALA A 83 19.86 12.36 5.52
N PRO A 84 18.68 12.53 6.11
CA PRO A 84 18.13 13.82 6.48
C PRO A 84 18.95 14.50 7.59
N SER A 85 18.93 15.84 7.64
CA SER A 85 19.47 16.58 8.76
C SER A 85 18.66 16.31 10.05
N ARG A 86 19.22 16.56 11.21
CA ARG A 86 18.50 16.44 12.49
C ARG A 86 17.25 17.32 12.56
N ALA A 87 17.27 18.48 11.90
CA ALA A 87 16.14 19.40 11.85
C ALA A 87 14.94 18.83 11.07
N ALA A 88 15.15 17.82 10.22
CA ALA A 88 14.08 17.11 9.53
C ALA A 88 13.20 16.27 10.47
N GLY A 89 13.70 15.92 11.66
CA GLY A 89 12.96 15.22 12.70
C GLY A 89 12.59 13.76 12.38
N LEU A 90 13.16 13.17 11.31
CA LEU A 90 12.87 11.79 10.88
C LEU A 90 13.59 10.73 11.71
N THR A 91 14.68 11.11 12.40
CA THR A 91 15.57 10.15 13.04
C THR A 91 15.87 10.48 14.50
N ASP A 92 16.27 9.44 15.22
CA ASP A 92 16.87 9.54 16.54
C ASP A 92 18.33 10.11 16.48
N GLU A 93 19.00 10.19 17.62
CA GLU A 93 20.39 10.68 17.73
C GLU A 93 21.40 9.82 17.00
N PHE A 94 21.09 8.55 16.73
CA PHE A 94 21.95 7.60 16.01
C PHE A 94 21.66 7.56 14.51
N GLY A 95 20.65 8.32 14.02
CA GLY A 95 20.27 8.40 12.62
C GLY A 95 19.34 7.26 12.15
N PHE A 96 18.73 6.52 13.06
CA PHE A 96 17.68 5.54 12.73
C PHE A 96 16.30 6.19 12.78
N PHE A 97 15.35 5.68 12.01
CA PHE A 97 13.95 6.08 12.17
C PHE A 97 13.48 5.89 13.60
N TRP A 98 12.51 6.70 14.01
CA TRP A 98 11.86 6.57 15.31
C TRP A 98 11.19 5.20 15.46
N PRO A 99 11.15 4.61 16.68
CA PRO A 99 10.58 3.28 16.87
C PRO A 99 9.06 3.24 16.80
N ASP A 100 8.38 4.39 16.91
CA ASP A 100 6.92 4.44 16.99
C ASP A 100 6.32 5.58 16.16
N VAL A 101 5.10 5.35 15.68
CA VAL A 101 4.35 6.30 14.84
C VAL A 101 4.06 7.61 15.57
N ALA A 102 3.76 7.56 16.87
CA ALA A 102 3.44 8.76 17.64
C ALA A 102 4.63 9.72 17.74
N THR A 103 5.84 9.19 17.87
CA THR A 103 7.06 10.01 17.89
C THR A 103 7.36 10.57 16.51
N THR A 104 7.21 9.77 15.44
CA THR A 104 7.35 10.24 14.06
C THR A 104 6.39 11.39 13.77
N ARG A 105 5.11 11.26 14.12
CA ARG A 105 4.09 12.31 13.95
C ARG A 105 4.44 13.62 14.63
N ARG A 106 4.98 13.53 15.86
CA ARG A 106 5.34 14.73 16.63
C ARG A 106 6.59 15.44 16.13
N LYS A 107 7.53 14.73 15.53
CA LYS A 107 8.88 15.24 15.24
C LYS A 107 9.15 15.44 13.76
N ALA A 108 8.64 14.59 12.89
CA ALA A 108 8.99 14.63 11.49
C ALA A 108 8.37 15.84 10.76
N VAL A 109 9.21 16.56 10.02
CA VAL A 109 8.76 17.67 9.18
C VAL A 109 8.14 17.10 7.90
N PRO A 110 6.90 17.50 7.52
CA PRO A 110 6.20 16.94 6.36
C PRO A 110 6.99 16.96 5.06
N GLN A 111 7.77 18.01 4.80
CA GLN A 111 8.61 18.10 3.59
C GLN A 111 9.71 17.03 3.56
N ALA A 112 10.29 16.71 4.72
CA ALA A 112 11.28 15.65 4.84
C ALA A 112 10.63 14.27 4.68
N VAL A 113 9.41 14.08 5.19
CA VAL A 113 8.61 12.87 4.98
C VAL A 113 8.33 12.68 3.49
N GLU A 114 7.87 13.72 2.77
CA GLU A 114 7.64 13.63 1.33
C GLU A 114 8.90 13.25 0.55
N ALA A 115 10.02 13.88 0.87
CA ALA A 115 11.30 13.59 0.22
C ALA A 115 11.74 12.13 0.46
N GLU A 116 11.57 11.63 1.67
CA GLU A 116 11.91 10.25 2.03
C GLU A 116 11.01 9.23 1.34
N LEU A 117 9.69 9.40 1.41
CA LEU A 117 8.76 8.48 0.77
C LEU A 117 8.94 8.44 -0.75
N ARG A 118 9.21 9.59 -1.37
CA ARG A 118 9.56 9.68 -2.78
C ARG A 118 10.85 8.92 -3.09
N ALA A 119 11.89 9.07 -2.27
CA ALA A 119 13.16 8.37 -2.44
C ALA A 119 12.99 6.85 -2.35
N GLN A 120 12.09 6.34 -1.50
CA GLN A 120 11.75 4.93 -1.42
C GLN A 120 11.09 4.43 -2.71
N ILE A 121 10.08 5.14 -3.21
CA ILE A 121 9.40 4.78 -4.47
C ILE A 121 10.38 4.80 -5.64
N ASP A 122 11.17 5.89 -5.79
CA ASP A 122 12.15 6.04 -6.86
C ASP A 122 13.24 4.96 -6.81
N THR A 123 13.63 4.54 -5.60
CA THR A 123 14.62 3.48 -5.42
C THR A 123 14.07 2.12 -5.82
N ALA A 124 12.81 1.81 -5.50
CA ALA A 124 12.14 0.61 -5.96
C ALA A 124 12.10 0.52 -7.50
N TYR A 125 11.71 1.61 -8.17
CA TYR A 125 11.71 1.68 -9.63
C TYR A 125 13.12 1.53 -10.22
N ARG A 126 14.12 2.23 -9.66
CA ARG A 126 15.52 2.09 -10.12
C ARG A 126 16.09 0.69 -9.94
N ALA A 127 15.61 -0.04 -8.96
CA ALA A 127 15.99 -1.44 -8.72
C ALA A 127 15.24 -2.43 -9.64
N GLY A 128 14.37 -1.95 -10.55
CA GLY A 128 13.69 -2.77 -11.55
C GLY A 128 12.35 -3.35 -11.11
N ILE A 129 11.80 -2.92 -9.97
CA ILE A 129 10.49 -3.36 -9.50
C ILE A 129 9.38 -2.69 -10.33
N ASP A 130 8.46 -3.48 -10.91
CA ASP A 130 7.19 -2.97 -11.45
C ASP A 130 6.21 -2.66 -10.30
N VAL A 131 6.40 -1.50 -9.67
CA VAL A 131 5.64 -1.10 -8.46
C VAL A 131 4.14 -1.09 -8.76
N THR A 132 3.36 -1.82 -7.97
CA THR A 132 1.92 -2.01 -8.22
C THR A 132 1.02 -1.12 -7.35
N HIS A 133 1.47 -0.75 -6.17
CA HIS A 133 0.71 0.06 -5.21
C HIS A 133 1.63 0.65 -4.13
N LEU A 134 1.03 1.45 -3.27
CA LEU A 134 1.64 1.96 -2.04
C LEU A 134 0.78 1.56 -0.84
N ASP A 135 1.43 1.13 0.21
CA ASP A 135 0.85 0.99 1.54
C ASP A 135 1.78 1.59 2.60
N ALA A 136 1.56 1.37 3.89
CA ALA A 136 2.28 2.13 4.90
C ALA A 136 2.65 1.27 6.11
N HIS A 137 3.94 1.03 6.30
CA HIS A 137 4.47 0.35 7.49
C HIS A 137 3.94 1.00 8.77
N MET A 138 3.38 0.17 9.66
CA MET A 138 2.72 0.60 10.90
C MET A 138 1.62 1.67 10.69
N GLY A 139 1.13 1.88 9.49
CA GLY A 139 0.14 2.91 9.18
C GLY A 139 0.67 4.36 9.28
N ALA A 140 1.97 4.58 9.38
CA ALA A 140 2.54 5.90 9.66
C ALA A 140 2.13 6.96 8.62
N ALA A 141 2.14 6.61 7.32
CA ALA A 141 1.75 7.53 6.25
C ALA A 141 0.24 7.85 6.22
N LEU A 142 -0.59 7.09 6.93
CA LEU A 142 -2.03 7.35 7.10
C LEU A 142 -2.33 8.41 8.17
N SER A 143 -1.33 8.82 8.94
CA SER A 143 -1.48 9.87 9.95
C SER A 143 -1.94 11.18 9.32
N PRO A 144 -2.76 11.99 10.01
CA PRO A 144 -3.29 13.24 9.46
C PRO A 144 -2.21 14.20 8.93
N GLU A 145 -1.04 14.16 9.52
CA GLU A 145 0.11 14.98 9.15
C GLU A 145 0.70 14.59 7.79
N PHE A 146 0.55 13.32 7.38
CA PHE A 146 1.23 12.75 6.21
C PHE A 146 0.28 12.19 5.14
N CYS A 147 -0.99 11.96 5.46
CA CYS A 147 -1.97 11.33 4.59
C CYS A 147 -2.12 12.05 3.23
N ASN A 148 -2.07 13.39 3.22
CA ASN A 148 -2.11 14.15 1.98
C ASN A 148 -0.86 13.90 1.10
N ILE A 149 0.30 13.70 1.71
CA ILE A 149 1.55 13.35 1.02
C ILE A 149 1.42 11.96 0.41
N TYR A 150 0.94 11.00 1.18
CA TYR A 150 0.71 9.63 0.76
C TYR A 150 -0.19 9.56 -0.49
N ILE A 151 -1.35 10.24 -0.46
CA ILE A 151 -2.29 10.29 -1.58
C ILE A 151 -1.68 11.03 -2.77
N LYS A 152 -1.00 12.16 -2.55
CA LYS A 152 -0.29 12.92 -3.59
C LYS A 152 0.72 12.05 -4.33
N LEU A 153 1.56 11.30 -3.61
CA LEU A 153 2.52 10.39 -4.21
C LEU A 153 1.82 9.28 -5.02
N GLY A 154 0.76 8.68 -4.48
CA GLY A 154 -0.04 7.72 -5.24
C GLY A 154 -0.56 8.28 -6.56
N LEU A 155 -1.04 9.53 -6.59
CA LEU A 155 -1.50 10.20 -7.83
C LEU A 155 -0.36 10.49 -8.79
N GLU A 156 0.77 11.00 -8.31
CA GLU A 156 1.92 11.34 -9.13
C GLU A 156 2.53 10.13 -9.82
N TYR A 157 2.64 9.01 -9.10
CA TYR A 157 3.17 7.75 -9.64
C TYR A 157 2.08 6.87 -10.29
N GLN A 158 0.82 7.28 -10.23
CA GLN A 158 -0.34 6.52 -10.72
C GLN A 158 -0.40 5.11 -10.10
N LEU A 159 -0.25 5.07 -8.78
CA LEU A 159 -0.27 3.87 -7.95
C LEU A 159 -1.45 3.93 -6.99
N PRO A 160 -2.32 2.90 -6.92
CA PRO A 160 -3.34 2.83 -5.88
C PRO A 160 -2.70 2.83 -4.49
N VAL A 161 -3.43 3.36 -3.52
CA VAL A 161 -3.00 3.42 -2.12
C VAL A 161 -3.94 2.59 -1.25
N LEU A 162 -3.41 1.94 -0.21
CA LEU A 162 -4.27 1.30 0.78
C LEU A 162 -4.98 2.38 1.61
N LEU A 163 -6.29 2.47 1.45
CA LEU A 163 -7.14 3.35 2.24
C LEU A 163 -8.54 2.73 2.35
N THR A 164 -9.08 2.67 3.56
CA THR A 164 -10.44 2.14 3.81
C THR A 164 -11.51 3.24 3.78
N LYS A 165 -12.78 2.85 3.67
CA LYS A 165 -13.92 3.78 3.66
C LYS A 165 -14.05 4.58 4.95
N THR A 166 -13.68 3.99 6.09
CA THR A 166 -13.72 4.59 7.42
C THR A 166 -12.50 4.19 8.21
N LEU A 167 -12.12 4.97 9.21
CA LEU A 167 -11.04 4.61 10.13
C LEU A 167 -11.36 3.28 10.86
N SER A 168 -12.62 3.09 11.25
CA SER A 168 -13.08 1.88 11.94
C SER A 168 -13.07 0.61 11.06
N ALA A 169 -12.94 0.75 9.75
CA ALA A 169 -12.79 -0.37 8.83
C ALA A 169 -11.36 -0.96 8.79
N TYR A 170 -10.38 -0.27 9.38
CA TYR A 170 -9.12 -0.92 9.76
C TYR A 170 -9.39 -1.82 10.96
N SER A 171 -8.99 -3.08 10.89
CA SER A 171 -8.86 -3.96 12.06
C SER A 171 -7.98 -3.28 13.11
N PRO A 172 -8.09 -3.62 14.40
CA PRO A 172 -7.42 -2.86 15.46
C PRO A 172 -6.00 -2.45 15.07
N ASN A 173 -5.79 -1.15 14.92
CA ASN A 173 -4.51 -0.56 14.59
C ASN A 173 -4.15 0.48 15.66
N ASP A 174 -3.47 0.03 16.69
CA ASP A 174 -3.06 0.86 17.83
C ASP A 174 -2.12 2.00 17.41
N ASN A 175 -1.48 1.90 16.24
CA ASN A 175 -0.61 2.95 15.71
C ASN A 175 -1.39 4.17 15.21
N LEU A 176 -2.68 4.03 14.91
CA LEU A 176 -3.57 5.12 14.52
C LEU A 176 -4.28 5.80 15.70
N VAL A 177 -3.86 5.53 16.94
CA VAL A 177 -4.40 6.20 18.12
C VAL A 177 -4.28 7.72 17.98
N GLY A 178 -5.38 8.41 18.27
CA GLY A 178 -5.49 9.87 18.15
C GLY A 178 -5.75 10.38 16.72
N VAL A 179 -5.90 9.50 15.73
CA VAL A 179 -6.48 9.85 14.44
C VAL A 179 -8.00 9.92 14.62
N THR A 180 -8.63 11.03 14.21
CA THR A 180 -10.09 11.16 14.25
C THR A 180 -10.70 10.71 12.93
N GLU A 181 -11.95 10.20 12.97
CA GLU A 181 -12.68 9.84 11.76
C GLU A 181 -12.79 11.02 10.79
N GLU A 182 -13.02 12.24 11.29
CA GLU A 182 -13.08 13.44 10.44
C GLU A 182 -11.76 13.70 9.70
N ALA A 183 -10.63 13.60 10.38
CA ALA A 183 -9.31 13.76 9.75
C ALA A 183 -9.06 12.69 8.69
N PHE A 184 -9.45 11.44 8.98
CA PHE A 184 -9.34 10.32 8.07
C PHE A 184 -10.22 10.51 6.82
N GLN A 185 -11.47 10.95 7.00
CA GLN A 185 -12.41 11.19 5.89
C GLN A 185 -11.94 12.29 4.93
N ARG A 186 -11.16 13.27 5.37
CA ARG A 186 -10.53 14.24 4.46
C ARG A 186 -9.58 13.54 3.47
N GLY A 187 -8.77 12.58 3.95
CA GLY A 187 -7.94 11.76 3.09
C GLY A 187 -8.75 10.88 2.13
N VAL A 188 -9.80 10.22 2.63
CA VAL A 188 -10.70 9.42 1.79
C VAL A 188 -11.35 10.24 0.69
N ALA A 189 -11.81 11.46 0.99
CA ALA A 189 -12.39 12.35 0.00
C ALA A 189 -11.39 12.74 -1.09
N LEU A 190 -10.13 13.04 -0.71
CA LEU A 190 -9.06 13.35 -1.65
C LEU A 190 -8.73 12.15 -2.55
N ALA A 191 -8.62 10.95 -1.97
CA ALA A 191 -8.35 9.72 -2.70
C ALA A 191 -9.47 9.38 -3.70
N ARG A 192 -10.75 9.51 -3.29
CA ARG A 192 -11.90 9.33 -4.18
C ARG A 192 -11.89 10.32 -5.35
N ALA A 193 -11.60 11.58 -5.07
CA ALA A 193 -11.48 12.59 -6.12
C ALA A 193 -10.34 12.27 -7.11
N GLY A 194 -9.29 11.60 -6.65
CA GLY A 194 -8.20 11.09 -7.47
C GLY A 194 -8.49 9.79 -8.23
N GLY A 195 -9.65 9.17 -8.03
CA GLY A 195 -10.05 7.94 -8.71
C GLY A 195 -9.50 6.65 -8.08
N PHE A 196 -9.01 6.71 -6.85
CA PHE A 196 -8.52 5.50 -6.16
C PHE A 196 -9.67 4.56 -5.78
N ALA A 197 -9.41 3.26 -5.91
CA ALA A 197 -10.21 2.24 -5.25
C ALA A 197 -10.10 2.41 -3.71
N ILE A 198 -11.24 2.38 -3.02
CA ILE A 198 -11.30 2.52 -1.57
C ILE A 198 -11.79 1.20 -1.00
N PHE A 199 -11.03 0.63 -0.08
CA PHE A 199 -11.33 -0.65 0.53
C PHE A 199 -12.50 -0.57 1.51
N ASP A 200 -13.33 -1.60 1.52
CA ASP A 200 -14.44 -1.74 2.48
C ASP A 200 -13.94 -2.09 3.88
N ALA A 201 -12.87 -2.88 3.96
CA ALA A 201 -12.21 -3.27 5.19
C ALA A 201 -10.72 -3.55 4.97
N ALA A 202 -9.92 -3.38 6.03
CA ALA A 202 -8.57 -3.89 6.13
C ALA A 202 -8.49 -4.80 7.36
N ILE A 203 -8.16 -6.07 7.15
CA ILE A 203 -7.94 -7.08 8.18
C ILE A 203 -6.42 -7.19 8.37
N GLN A 204 -5.98 -7.41 9.58
CA GLN A 204 -4.55 -7.54 9.90
C GLN A 204 -4.27 -8.81 10.68
N THR A 205 -3.01 -9.25 10.65
CA THR A 205 -2.44 -10.22 11.58
C THR A 205 -2.88 -9.95 13.01
N THR A 206 -3.32 -10.96 13.73
CA THR A 206 -3.73 -10.83 15.13
C THR A 206 -2.51 -10.81 16.05
N TRP A 207 -2.03 -9.61 16.36
CA TRP A 207 -0.91 -9.40 17.26
C TRP A 207 -1.27 -9.74 18.71
N GLY A 208 -0.28 -10.18 19.50
CA GLY A 208 -0.47 -10.47 20.92
C GLY A 208 -1.23 -11.76 21.24
N ARG A 209 -1.59 -12.58 20.25
CA ARG A 209 -2.21 -13.88 20.49
C ARG A 209 -1.24 -14.84 21.21
N PRO A 210 -1.73 -15.76 22.06
CA PRO A 210 -0.88 -16.75 22.71
C PRO A 210 -0.39 -17.83 21.71
N ARG A 211 0.84 -18.31 21.91
CA ARG A 211 1.47 -19.34 21.08
C ARG A 211 0.80 -20.72 21.13
N SER A 212 -0.07 -20.98 22.05
CA SER A 212 -0.48 -22.33 22.47
C SER A 212 -1.60 -22.97 21.66
N ARG A 213 -2.11 -22.37 20.58
CA ARG A 213 -3.27 -22.88 19.84
C ARG A 213 -3.09 -22.73 18.33
N SER A 214 -3.68 -23.71 17.59
CA SER A 214 -3.83 -23.57 16.14
C SER A 214 -4.49 -22.23 15.79
N ILE A 215 -3.91 -21.52 14.84
CA ILE A 215 -4.44 -20.24 14.34
C ILE A 215 -5.49 -20.43 13.26
N GLU A 216 -5.56 -21.63 12.68
CA GLU A 216 -6.43 -21.95 11.54
C GLU A 216 -7.90 -21.58 11.76
N PRO A 217 -8.56 -21.94 12.91
CA PRO A 217 -9.96 -21.57 13.12
C PRO A 217 -10.19 -20.05 13.13
N ALA A 218 -9.23 -19.27 13.67
CA ALA A 218 -9.34 -17.83 13.72
C ALA A 218 -9.22 -17.20 12.31
N TYR A 219 -8.27 -17.67 11.51
CA TYR A 219 -8.08 -17.19 10.13
C TYR A 219 -9.22 -17.61 9.21
N LYS A 220 -9.76 -18.82 9.38
CA LYS A 220 -10.99 -19.26 8.70
C LYS A 220 -12.16 -18.32 9.04
N ALA A 221 -12.37 -18.00 10.30
CA ALA A 221 -13.42 -17.07 10.72
C ALA A 221 -13.25 -15.66 10.14
N LEU A 222 -12.02 -15.16 10.06
CA LEU A 222 -11.74 -13.86 9.42
C LEU A 222 -12.10 -13.88 7.94
N ILE A 223 -11.72 -14.91 7.20
CA ILE A 223 -11.97 -15.08 5.77
C ILE A 223 -13.47 -15.29 5.49
N GLU A 224 -14.15 -16.15 6.25
CA GLU A 224 -15.59 -16.37 6.17
C GLU A 224 -16.39 -15.09 6.47
N GLY A 225 -15.85 -14.25 7.36
CA GLY A 225 -16.39 -12.95 7.74
C GLY A 225 -16.27 -11.85 6.66
N VAL A 226 -15.52 -12.08 5.58
CA VAL A 226 -15.38 -11.12 4.47
C VAL A 226 -16.74 -10.80 3.88
N ARG A 227 -17.08 -9.52 3.81
CA ARG A 227 -18.33 -9.01 3.28
C ARG A 227 -18.23 -8.69 1.79
N GLU A 228 -19.35 -8.36 1.16
CA GLU A 228 -19.37 -7.83 -0.20
C GLU A 228 -18.51 -6.56 -0.33
N GLY A 229 -17.84 -6.42 -1.47
CA GLY A 229 -16.94 -5.32 -1.74
C GLY A 229 -15.49 -5.75 -1.80
N LEU A 230 -14.59 -4.85 -1.46
CA LEU A 230 -13.13 -5.02 -1.56
C LEU A 230 -12.48 -5.01 -0.18
N THR A 231 -11.88 -6.12 0.21
CA THR A 231 -11.16 -6.28 1.49
C THR A 231 -9.66 -6.41 1.26
N PHE A 232 -8.87 -5.75 2.08
CA PHE A 232 -7.42 -5.90 2.14
C PHE A 232 -7.06 -6.72 3.37
N PHE A 233 -6.30 -7.79 3.22
CA PHE A 233 -5.86 -8.61 4.34
C PHE A 233 -4.34 -8.60 4.43
N CYS A 234 -3.82 -7.82 5.40
CA CYS A 234 -2.41 -7.73 5.70
C CYS A 234 -1.95 -8.98 6.44
N LEU A 235 -1.09 -9.75 5.82
CA LEU A 235 -0.34 -10.87 6.38
C LEU A 235 1.07 -10.40 6.71
N HIS A 236 1.72 -11.08 7.64
CA HIS A 236 3.11 -10.82 8.02
C HIS A 236 3.89 -12.14 8.07
N CYS A 237 3.73 -12.96 7.05
CA CYS A 237 4.36 -14.27 6.97
C CYS A 237 5.89 -14.17 6.97
N ASN A 238 6.55 -15.09 7.64
CA ASN A 238 8.00 -15.14 7.66
C ASN A 238 8.47 -16.59 7.81
N ALA A 239 9.36 -17.03 6.93
CA ALA A 239 10.02 -18.30 7.11
C ALA A 239 10.89 -18.27 8.38
N PRO A 240 11.00 -19.38 9.13
CA PRO A 240 11.81 -19.42 10.34
C PRO A 240 13.30 -19.21 10.03
N GLY A 241 14.04 -18.63 11.01
CA GLY A 241 15.49 -18.37 10.88
C GLY A 241 15.92 -17.14 11.66
N GLU A 242 16.37 -16.08 10.98
CA GLU A 242 16.85 -14.86 11.63
C GLU A 242 15.75 -14.07 12.36
N LEU A 243 14.48 -14.29 12.03
CA LEU A 243 13.38 -13.56 12.66
C LEU A 243 13.33 -13.75 14.17
N GLU A 244 13.65 -14.93 14.67
CA GLU A 244 13.69 -15.24 16.11
C GLU A 244 14.75 -14.40 16.85
N LEU A 245 15.77 -13.93 16.16
CA LEU A 245 16.77 -13.01 16.70
C LEU A 245 16.30 -11.55 16.57
N ILE A 246 15.57 -11.20 15.53
CA ILE A 246 15.07 -9.85 15.26
C ILE A 246 13.92 -9.50 16.21
N GLU A 247 12.97 -10.43 16.40
CA GLU A 247 11.79 -10.20 17.23
C GLU A 247 11.38 -11.44 18.06
N PRO A 248 12.20 -11.83 19.03
CA PRO A 248 12.06 -13.12 19.75
C PRO A 248 10.71 -13.31 20.47
N ARG A 249 10.00 -12.22 20.79
CA ARG A 249 8.73 -12.28 21.51
C ARG A 249 7.52 -12.50 20.60
N SER A 250 7.60 -12.16 19.32
CA SER A 250 6.48 -12.19 18.36
C SER A 250 6.78 -12.97 17.08
N ALA A 251 8.01 -13.42 16.87
CA ALA A 251 8.41 -14.19 15.69
C ALA A 251 7.43 -15.36 15.37
N TYR A 252 6.97 -16.08 16.40
CA TYR A 252 6.03 -17.17 16.22
C TYR A 252 4.70 -16.76 15.56
N ILE A 253 4.27 -15.51 15.70
CA ILE A 253 3.04 -15.02 15.08
C ILE A 253 3.19 -15.06 13.55
N ARG A 254 4.32 -14.61 13.06
CA ARG A 254 4.65 -14.54 11.64
C ARG A 254 4.96 -15.92 11.05
N THR A 255 5.72 -16.75 11.79
CA THR A 255 6.06 -18.10 11.32
C THR A 255 4.86 -19.03 11.31
N GLU A 256 3.96 -18.94 12.30
CA GLU A 256 2.72 -19.72 12.30
C GLU A 256 1.74 -19.26 11.20
N GLU A 257 1.72 -17.97 10.87
CA GLU A 257 0.96 -17.44 9.75
C GLU A 257 1.50 -18.00 8.42
N TYR A 258 2.80 -17.97 8.22
CA TYR A 258 3.46 -18.59 7.07
C TYR A 258 3.15 -20.09 6.94
N GLU A 259 3.29 -20.86 8.04
CA GLU A 259 3.00 -22.30 8.04
C GLU A 259 1.52 -22.59 7.71
N LEU A 260 0.58 -21.76 8.20
CA LEU A 260 -0.82 -21.92 7.88
C LEU A 260 -1.10 -21.68 6.38
N PHE A 261 -0.60 -20.57 5.82
CA PHE A 261 -0.89 -20.21 4.42
C PHE A 261 -0.16 -21.10 3.42
N ARG A 262 0.92 -21.78 3.78
CA ARG A 262 1.58 -22.79 2.94
C ARG A 262 0.95 -24.18 3.05
N ASP A 263 0.13 -24.45 4.07
CA ASP A 263 -0.54 -25.76 4.26
C ASP A 263 -1.51 -26.06 3.11
N GLN A 264 -1.41 -27.26 2.52
CA GLN A 264 -2.23 -27.64 1.37
C GLN A 264 -3.72 -27.69 1.73
N GLY A 265 -4.06 -28.22 2.91
CA GLY A 265 -5.46 -28.34 3.35
C GLY A 265 -6.12 -26.97 3.56
N PHE A 266 -5.37 -26.01 4.13
CA PHE A 266 -5.84 -24.64 4.27
C PHE A 266 -6.02 -23.95 2.91
N ARG A 267 -5.10 -24.14 1.98
CA ARG A 267 -5.19 -23.58 0.62
C ARG A 267 -6.38 -24.15 -0.16
N ASP A 268 -6.60 -25.45 -0.08
CA ASP A 268 -7.75 -26.10 -0.73
C ASP A 268 -9.07 -25.58 -0.15
N TRP A 269 -9.13 -25.41 1.18
CA TRP A 269 -10.26 -24.79 1.84
C TRP A 269 -10.48 -23.33 1.39
N LEU A 270 -9.41 -22.51 1.31
CA LEU A 270 -9.45 -21.12 0.87
C LEU A 270 -9.97 -21.02 -0.57
N ALA A 271 -9.45 -21.84 -1.47
CA ALA A 271 -9.86 -21.87 -2.87
C ALA A 271 -11.33 -22.27 -3.07
N ALA A 272 -11.93 -22.99 -2.09
CA ALA A 272 -13.34 -23.36 -2.10
C ALA A 272 -14.26 -22.25 -1.58
N GLN A 273 -13.74 -21.14 -1.04
CA GLN A 273 -14.57 -20.04 -0.54
C GLN A 273 -15.17 -19.21 -1.70
N PRO A 274 -16.39 -18.68 -1.54
CA PRO A 274 -17.02 -17.84 -2.56
C PRO A 274 -16.45 -16.41 -2.55
N ILE A 275 -15.13 -16.28 -2.69
CA ILE A 275 -14.36 -15.03 -2.61
C ILE A 275 -13.38 -14.98 -3.77
N ASP A 276 -13.34 -13.89 -4.50
CA ASP A 276 -12.33 -13.65 -5.53
C ASP A 276 -11.05 -13.10 -4.90
N VAL A 277 -9.95 -13.87 -4.94
CA VAL A 277 -8.63 -13.39 -4.55
C VAL A 277 -8.04 -12.61 -5.73
N ILE A 278 -7.75 -11.32 -5.52
CA ILE A 278 -7.20 -10.43 -6.54
C ILE A 278 -5.88 -9.79 -6.04
N GLY A 279 -5.04 -9.36 -6.97
CA GLY A 279 -3.86 -8.54 -6.66
C GLY A 279 -4.13 -7.05 -6.72
N MET A 280 -3.08 -6.26 -6.54
CA MET A 280 -3.12 -4.79 -6.66
C MET A 280 -2.88 -4.32 -8.10
N LYS A 281 -2.25 -5.14 -8.97
CA LYS A 281 -2.06 -4.82 -10.40
C LYS A 281 -3.36 -4.45 -11.11
N PRO A 282 -4.45 -5.22 -11.01
CA PRO A 282 -5.73 -4.84 -11.63
C PRO A 282 -6.21 -3.46 -11.17
N LEU A 283 -6.10 -3.14 -9.88
CA LEU A 283 -6.51 -1.84 -9.35
C LEU A 283 -5.62 -0.70 -9.87
N ARG A 284 -4.33 -0.95 -10.10
CA ARG A 284 -3.42 -0.01 -10.76
C ARG A 284 -3.85 0.27 -12.19
N GLU A 285 -4.15 -0.76 -12.96
CA GLU A 285 -4.57 -0.61 -14.35
C GLU A 285 -5.92 0.12 -14.47
N GLU A 286 -6.87 -0.16 -13.57
CA GLU A 286 -8.14 0.57 -13.47
C GLU A 286 -7.89 2.07 -13.18
N LEU A 287 -7.03 2.40 -12.22
CA LEU A 287 -6.65 3.78 -11.90
C LEU A 287 -6.04 4.49 -13.11
N ARG A 288 -5.06 3.87 -13.76
CA ARG A 288 -4.37 4.42 -14.95
C ARG A 288 -5.32 4.66 -16.10
N ALA A 289 -6.25 3.74 -16.36
CA ALA A 289 -7.28 3.90 -17.37
C ALA A 289 -8.21 5.07 -17.05
N ALA A 290 -8.67 5.20 -15.80
CA ALA A 290 -9.51 6.31 -15.37
C ALA A 290 -8.83 7.67 -15.52
N LEU A 291 -7.56 7.80 -15.11
CA LEU A 291 -6.77 9.01 -15.25
C LEU A 291 -6.54 9.40 -16.72
N SER A 292 -6.34 8.42 -17.60
CA SER A 292 -6.16 8.64 -19.05
C SER A 292 -7.45 9.14 -19.70
N ALA A 293 -8.59 8.54 -19.37
CA ALA A 293 -9.90 8.97 -19.89
C ALA A 293 -10.25 10.40 -19.43
N GLY A 294 -9.96 10.75 -18.17
CA GLY A 294 -10.15 12.11 -17.64
C GLY A 294 -9.35 13.18 -18.39
N ARG A 295 -8.09 12.88 -18.74
CA ARG A 295 -7.23 13.79 -19.53
C ARG A 295 -7.78 14.00 -20.95
N SER A 296 -8.25 12.97 -21.61
CA SER A 296 -8.81 13.05 -22.97
C SER A 296 -10.06 13.91 -23.02
N SER A 297 -10.93 13.84 -22.01
CA SER A 297 -12.15 14.63 -21.93
C SER A 297 -11.88 16.11 -21.67
N THR A 298 -10.82 16.44 -20.92
CA THR A 298 -10.41 17.83 -20.63
C THR A 298 -9.80 18.49 -21.86
N THR A 299 -9.00 17.75 -22.64
CA THR A 299 -8.40 18.23 -23.90
C THR A 299 -9.46 18.49 -24.97
N ALA A 300 -10.47 17.61 -25.09
CA ALA A 300 -11.57 17.80 -26.02
C ALA A 300 -12.42 19.04 -25.68
N ARG A 301 -12.69 19.29 -24.40
CA ARG A 301 -13.38 20.53 -23.96
C ARG A 301 -12.56 21.80 -24.17
N GLY A 302 -11.24 21.74 -24.02
CA GLY A 302 -10.34 22.86 -24.27
C GLY A 302 -10.33 23.27 -25.75
N ASN A 303 -10.36 22.30 -26.68
CA ASN A 303 -10.39 22.57 -28.12
C ASN A 303 -11.73 23.19 -28.56
N THR A 304 -12.86 22.71 -28.04
CA THR A 304 -14.18 23.31 -28.39
C THR A 304 -14.35 24.74 -27.91
N VAL A 305 -13.81 25.10 -26.75
CA VAL A 305 -13.81 26.49 -26.25
C VAL A 305 -12.86 27.38 -27.05
N GLY A 306 -11.71 26.84 -27.49
CA GLY A 306 -10.77 27.56 -28.38
C GLY A 306 -11.37 27.86 -29.77
N GLU A 307 -12.06 26.89 -30.36
CA GLU A 307 -12.75 27.05 -31.65
C GLU A 307 -13.93 28.04 -31.59
N GLN A 308 -14.73 28.00 -30.53
CA GLN A 308 -15.83 28.97 -30.34
C GLN A 308 -15.31 30.39 -30.11
N ARG A 309 -14.20 30.60 -29.42
CA ARG A 309 -13.57 31.93 -29.27
C ARG A 309 -12.97 32.41 -30.56
N SER A 310 -12.37 31.55 -31.37
CA SER A 310 -11.81 31.89 -32.70
C SER A 310 -12.89 32.25 -33.70
N ALA A 311 -14.02 31.51 -33.69
CA ALA A 311 -15.17 31.83 -34.55
C ALA A 311 -15.83 33.18 -34.18
N SER A 312 -15.99 33.45 -32.88
CA SER A 312 -16.52 34.71 -32.37
C SER A 312 -15.63 35.92 -32.70
N ALA A 313 -14.30 35.75 -32.63
CA ALA A 313 -13.32 36.79 -32.99
C ALA A 313 -13.32 37.09 -34.51
N LYS A 314 -13.45 36.07 -35.36
CA LYS A 314 -13.58 36.23 -36.82
C LYS A 314 -14.90 36.91 -37.20
N ALA A 315 -16.02 36.58 -36.53
CA ALA A 315 -17.30 37.25 -36.78
C ALA A 315 -17.30 38.73 -36.39
N ARG A 316 -16.65 39.12 -35.29
CA ARG A 316 -16.48 40.52 -34.91
C ARG A 316 -15.60 41.34 -35.89
N LYS A 317 -14.53 40.71 -36.43
CA LYS A 317 -13.67 41.37 -37.45
C LYS A 317 -14.36 41.57 -38.81
N ALA A 318 -15.29 40.68 -39.17
CA ALA A 318 -16.07 40.82 -40.39
C ALA A 318 -17.12 41.92 -40.28
N ALA A 319 -17.77 42.08 -39.12
CA ALA A 319 -18.76 43.14 -38.88
C ALA A 319 -18.18 44.54 -38.86
N THR A 320 -16.89 44.72 -38.48
CA THR A 320 -16.21 46.03 -38.48
C THR A 320 -15.71 46.44 -39.86
N ARG A 321 -15.60 45.54 -40.85
CA ARG A 321 -15.19 45.87 -42.24
C ARG A 321 -16.35 46.21 -43.16
N SER A 322 -17.61 46.02 -42.74
CA SER A 322 -18.82 46.35 -43.51
C SER A 322 -19.39 47.71 -43.15
N ALA A 323 -18.80 48.43 -42.21
CA ALA A 323 -19.28 49.73 -41.72
C ALA A 323 -18.32 50.89 -42.07
N THR A 324 -17.39 50.70 -43.02
CA THR A 324 -16.59 51.68 -43.69
C THR A 324 -16.81 51.51 -45.20
#